data_981914b57a99cc82d8341239e7a051f8
#
_entry.id   981914b57a99cc82d8341239e7a051f8
#
_cell.length_a   1.000
_cell.length_b   1.000
_cell.length_c   1.000
_cell.angle_alpha   90.00
_cell.angle_beta   90.00
_cell.angle_gamma   90.00
#
_symmetry.space_group_name_H-M   'P 1'
#
loop_
_entity.id
_entity.type
_entity.pdbx_description
1 polymer ?
#
loop_
_entity_poly.entity_id
_entity_poly.type
_entity_poly.pdbx_seq_one_letter_code
_entity_poly.pdbx_strand_id
1 'polypeptide(L)'
;PTDNAYNPSCVKAVEAYDKNFSSMDVETVSYKDHISIIPTDELGVTVTFFDYGFFTKDSSGKMHQAPFAEVADAVKTTHAIKWNINYWSPDVKPGGIYNVPIQIVPQVNPLTLRKGDTYRIRVYKDGKPYANAPLIKDVINDLTNESTADADGYATVTVSANGLNVVGVEVAGEKEDEHTTPKYFSSLSFIIDPE
;
A
#
# COMPACT_ATOMS: atom_id res chain seq x y z
N PRO A 1 8.50 -0.89 -21.39
CA PRO A 1 8.57 -0.12 -20.16
C PRO A 1 9.84 -0.57 -19.48
N THR A 2 10.75 0.36 -19.38
CA THR A 2 11.87 0.15 -18.49
C THR A 2 11.26 0.06 -17.11
N ASP A 3 11.31 -1.10 -16.50
CA ASP A 3 11.12 -1.23 -15.09
C ASP A 3 12.01 -0.17 -14.46
N ASN A 4 11.36 0.83 -13.85
CA ASN A 4 12.08 1.65 -12.92
C ASN A 4 12.51 0.68 -11.84
N ALA A 5 13.78 0.32 -11.88
CA ALA A 5 14.35 -0.58 -10.94
C ALA A 5 13.93 -0.09 -9.56
N TYR A 6 13.25 -0.94 -8.81
CA TYR A 6 12.83 -0.63 -7.47
C TYR A 6 14.07 -0.22 -6.67
N ASN A 7 14.05 0.97 -6.10
CA ASN A 7 15.16 1.43 -5.29
C ASN A 7 14.94 0.96 -3.84
N PRO A 8 15.71 0.00 -3.34
CA PRO A 8 15.56 -0.53 -1.98
C PRO A 8 15.69 0.55 -0.90
N SER A 9 16.39 1.66 -1.20
CA SER A 9 16.53 2.76 -0.26
C SER A 9 15.23 3.51 0.03
N CYS A 10 14.20 3.32 -0.79
CA CYS A 10 12.86 3.84 -0.54
C CYS A 10 12.13 3.10 0.58
N VAL A 11 12.51 1.86 0.89
CA VAL A 11 11.99 1.12 2.05
C VAL A 11 12.62 1.67 3.31
N LYS A 12 11.82 2.24 4.19
CA LYS A 12 12.29 2.86 5.43
C LYS A 12 12.04 1.98 6.65
N ALA A 13 11.03 1.12 6.61
CA ALA A 13 10.74 0.18 7.67
C ALA A 13 9.97 -1.02 7.15
N VAL A 14 10.18 -2.16 7.77
CA VAL A 14 9.34 -3.35 7.67
C VAL A 14 8.97 -3.76 9.10
N GLU A 15 7.70 -3.60 9.45
CA GLU A 15 7.14 -4.08 10.70
C GLU A 15 6.49 -5.43 10.47
N ALA A 16 6.62 -6.35 11.41
CA ALA A 16 6.05 -7.68 11.33
C ALA A 16 5.19 -7.99 12.55
N TYR A 17 4.14 -8.76 12.31
CA TYR A 17 3.18 -9.17 13.31
C TYR A 17 2.86 -10.66 13.16
N ASP A 18 2.72 -11.35 14.29
CA ASP A 18 2.25 -12.73 14.31
C ASP A 18 0.72 -12.81 14.00
N LYS A 19 0.18 -14.03 13.98
CA LYS A 19 -1.25 -14.27 13.74
C LYS A 19 -2.20 -13.68 14.80
N ASN A 20 -1.68 -13.25 15.96
CA ASN A 20 -2.41 -12.63 17.05
C ASN A 20 -2.19 -11.12 17.12
N PHE A 21 -1.55 -10.52 16.12
CA PHE A 21 -1.18 -9.10 16.03
C PHE A 21 -0.12 -8.65 17.04
N SER A 22 0.64 -9.57 17.63
CA SER A 22 1.80 -9.23 18.44
C SER A 22 2.96 -8.86 17.50
N SER A 23 3.65 -7.76 17.83
CA SER A 23 4.85 -7.36 17.09
C SER A 23 5.93 -8.44 17.23
N MET A 24 6.63 -8.71 16.13
CA MET A 24 7.72 -9.65 16.06
C MET A 24 8.84 -9.12 15.16
N ASP A 25 10.04 -9.65 15.35
CA ASP A 25 11.15 -9.38 14.45
C ASP A 25 11.01 -10.21 13.17
N VAL A 26 11.42 -9.62 12.04
CA VAL A 26 11.52 -10.30 10.75
C VAL A 26 12.88 -9.99 10.11
N GLU A 27 13.50 -11.00 9.58
CA GLU A 27 14.74 -10.82 8.82
C GLU A 27 14.44 -10.25 7.43
N THR A 28 15.21 -9.24 7.03
CA THR A 28 15.17 -8.67 5.69
C THR A 28 16.54 -8.69 5.04
N VAL A 29 16.59 -8.99 3.75
CA VAL A 29 17.81 -8.99 2.95
C VAL A 29 17.67 -7.94 1.84
N SER A 30 18.59 -6.97 1.81
CA SER A 30 18.61 -5.95 0.78
C SER A 30 19.46 -6.39 -0.40
N TYR A 31 18.89 -6.33 -1.59
CA TYR A 31 19.56 -6.56 -2.87
C TYR A 31 19.68 -5.25 -3.65
N LYS A 32 20.26 -5.31 -4.83
CA LYS A 32 20.47 -4.13 -5.67
C LYS A 32 19.14 -3.44 -6.08
N ASP A 33 18.10 -4.23 -6.29
CA ASP A 33 16.83 -3.85 -6.92
C ASP A 33 15.59 -4.22 -6.11
N HIS A 34 15.75 -4.90 -4.96
CA HIS A 34 14.65 -5.26 -4.08
C HIS A 34 15.11 -5.54 -2.64
N ILE A 35 14.14 -5.64 -1.74
CA ILE A 35 14.30 -6.18 -0.39
C ILE A 35 13.46 -7.45 -0.30
N SER A 36 14.10 -8.53 0.15
CA SER A 36 13.40 -9.76 0.50
C SER A 36 13.07 -9.77 1.99
N ILE A 37 11.86 -10.19 2.30
CA ILE A 37 11.44 -10.54 3.66
C ILE A 37 11.60 -12.05 3.79
N ILE A 38 12.28 -12.52 4.82
CA ILE A 38 12.48 -13.96 5.08
C ILE A 38 11.37 -14.40 6.04
N PRO A 39 10.32 -15.07 5.56
CA PRO A 39 9.19 -15.43 6.40
C PRO A 39 9.57 -16.58 7.34
N THR A 40 8.94 -16.58 8.51
CA THR A 40 8.91 -17.70 9.45
C THR A 40 7.50 -18.25 9.56
N ASP A 41 7.32 -19.42 10.14
CA ASP A 41 6.00 -20.04 10.34
C ASP A 41 5.08 -19.21 11.28
N GLU A 42 5.66 -18.29 12.04
CA GLU A 42 4.95 -17.40 12.95
C GLU A 42 4.49 -16.10 12.29
N LEU A 43 5.07 -15.77 11.12
CA LEU A 43 4.78 -14.51 10.43
C LEU A 43 3.33 -14.47 9.94
N GLY A 44 2.57 -13.52 10.44
CA GLY A 44 1.18 -13.31 10.05
C GLY A 44 1.00 -12.20 9.01
N VAL A 45 1.50 -11.01 9.33
CA VAL A 45 1.34 -9.80 8.50
C VAL A 45 2.62 -8.99 8.54
N THR A 46 2.96 -8.36 7.41
CA THR A 46 3.97 -7.30 7.38
C THR A 46 3.36 -5.98 6.96
N VAL A 47 3.87 -4.89 7.54
CA VAL A 47 3.58 -3.51 7.15
C VAL A 47 4.88 -2.89 6.69
N THR A 48 4.98 -2.63 5.40
CA THR A 48 6.17 -2.05 4.78
C THR A 48 5.94 -0.58 4.49
N PHE A 49 6.82 0.27 4.96
CA PHE A 49 6.81 1.71 4.74
C PHE A 49 7.82 2.11 3.66
N PHE A 50 7.36 2.91 2.69
CA PHE A 50 8.15 3.42 1.58
C PHE A 50 8.09 4.94 1.54
N ASP A 51 9.24 5.57 1.40
CA ASP A 51 9.36 6.98 1.08
C ASP A 51 10.06 7.13 -0.26
N TYR A 52 9.31 7.51 -1.27
CA TYR A 52 9.80 7.71 -2.64
C TYR A 52 10.38 9.11 -2.85
N GLY A 53 10.29 9.98 -1.83
CA GLY A 53 10.75 11.35 -1.88
C GLY A 53 9.83 12.28 -2.66
N PHE A 54 10.41 13.32 -3.19
CA PHE A 54 9.69 14.47 -3.73
C PHE A 54 9.65 14.45 -5.25
N PHE A 55 8.50 14.83 -5.79
CA PHE A 55 8.24 14.99 -7.22
C PHE A 55 7.70 16.40 -7.45
N THR A 56 8.51 17.25 -8.04
CA THR A 56 8.19 18.67 -8.27
C THR A 56 7.83 18.92 -9.72
N LYS A 57 6.70 19.57 -9.93
CA LYS A 57 6.25 20.03 -11.23
C LYS A 57 6.71 21.46 -11.46
N ASP A 58 7.38 21.73 -12.58
CA ASP A 58 7.76 23.07 -13.01
C ASP A 58 6.63 23.77 -13.80
N SER A 59 6.83 25.03 -14.14
CA SER A 59 5.86 25.84 -14.87
C SER A 59 5.58 25.36 -16.29
N SER A 60 6.50 24.56 -16.88
CA SER A 60 6.29 23.92 -18.19
C SER A 60 5.43 22.66 -18.10
N GLY A 61 5.16 22.17 -16.87
CA GLY A 61 4.42 20.95 -16.61
C GLY A 61 5.32 19.70 -16.50
N LYS A 62 6.64 19.84 -16.62
CA LYS A 62 7.57 18.72 -16.46
C LYS A 62 7.72 18.34 -15.00
N MET A 63 7.82 17.03 -14.75
CA MET A 63 8.06 16.46 -13.42
C MET A 63 9.55 16.21 -13.19
N HIS A 64 10.04 16.60 -12.01
CA HIS A 64 11.40 16.39 -11.53
C HIS A 64 11.36 15.61 -10.24
N GLN A 65 12.20 14.60 -10.09
CA GLN A 65 12.34 13.87 -8.82
C GLN A 65 13.31 14.62 -7.92
N ALA A 66 12.84 15.70 -7.34
CA ALA A 66 13.59 16.61 -6.48
C ALA A 66 12.64 17.43 -5.59
N PRO A 67 13.12 17.95 -4.44
CA PRO A 67 12.39 18.91 -3.62
C PRO A 67 12.08 20.22 -4.35
N PHE A 68 11.09 20.97 -3.88
CA PHE A 68 10.67 22.24 -4.47
C PHE A 68 11.84 23.22 -4.68
N ALA A 69 12.68 23.38 -3.68
CA ALA A 69 13.80 24.34 -3.69
C ALA A 69 14.91 24.01 -4.71
N GLU A 70 14.96 22.78 -5.22
CA GLU A 70 15.98 22.31 -6.17
C GLU A 70 15.52 22.39 -7.63
N VAL A 71 14.28 22.79 -7.88
CA VAL A 71 13.71 22.83 -9.23
C VAL A 71 13.47 24.27 -9.67
N ALA A 72 14.09 24.68 -10.78
CA ALA A 72 13.84 25.99 -11.37
C ALA A 72 12.37 26.08 -11.81
N ASP A 73 11.77 27.28 -11.58
CA ASP A 73 10.36 27.54 -11.93
C ASP A 73 9.37 26.53 -11.33
N ALA A 74 9.67 25.96 -10.16
CA ALA A 74 8.82 25.01 -9.44
C ALA A 74 7.42 25.61 -9.16
N VAL A 75 6.39 24.83 -9.37
CA VAL A 75 4.98 25.22 -9.12
C VAL A 75 4.40 24.50 -7.91
N LYS A 76 4.64 23.20 -7.82
CA LYS A 76 4.15 22.37 -6.70
C LYS A 76 4.96 21.10 -6.57
N THR A 77 5.00 20.58 -5.36
CA THR A 77 5.67 19.33 -5.02
C THR A 77 4.68 18.31 -4.44
N THR A 78 4.85 17.07 -4.84
CA THR A 78 4.21 15.92 -4.20
C THR A 78 5.27 15.12 -3.46
N HIS A 79 5.05 14.84 -2.17
CA HIS A 79 5.84 13.88 -1.41
C HIS A 79 5.18 12.52 -1.50
N ALA A 80 5.79 11.58 -2.18
CA ALA A 80 5.20 10.27 -2.46
C ALA A 80 5.54 9.25 -1.37
N ILE A 81 4.55 8.90 -0.57
CA ILE A 81 4.68 7.99 0.57
C ILE A 81 3.73 6.82 0.40
N LYS A 82 4.21 5.60 0.67
CA LYS A 82 3.42 4.38 0.49
C LYS A 82 3.54 3.43 1.68
N TRP A 83 2.49 2.67 1.91
CA TRP A 83 2.44 1.53 2.82
C TRP A 83 1.92 0.30 2.09
N ASN A 84 2.47 -0.85 2.42
CA ASN A 84 1.95 -2.13 1.98
C ASN A 84 1.67 -3.01 3.19
N ILE A 85 0.45 -3.52 3.29
CA ILE A 85 0.06 -4.52 4.28
C ILE A 85 -0.06 -5.84 3.53
N ASN A 86 0.83 -6.80 3.83
CA ASN A 86 0.85 -8.11 3.20
C ASN A 86 0.47 -9.21 4.19
N TYR A 87 -0.44 -10.09 3.79
CA TYR A 87 -0.84 -11.27 4.55
C TYR A 87 0.05 -12.45 4.17
N TRP A 88 0.62 -13.13 5.18
CA TRP A 88 1.53 -14.27 5.04
C TRP A 88 0.93 -15.59 5.50
N SER A 89 0.01 -15.56 6.47
CA SER A 89 -0.58 -16.77 7.08
C SER A 89 -2.10 -16.76 6.99
N PRO A 90 -2.75 -17.88 6.59
CA PRO A 90 -4.20 -18.02 6.61
C PRO A 90 -4.78 -18.03 8.03
N ASP A 91 -3.95 -18.19 9.06
CA ASP A 91 -4.37 -18.23 10.47
C ASP A 91 -4.56 -16.83 11.08
N VAL A 92 -4.15 -15.77 10.37
CA VAL A 92 -4.33 -14.39 10.84
C VAL A 92 -5.82 -14.05 10.90
N LYS A 93 -6.29 -13.56 12.05
CA LYS A 93 -7.65 -13.04 12.16
C LYS A 93 -7.80 -11.78 11.29
N PRO A 94 -8.91 -11.63 10.56
CA PRO A 94 -9.17 -10.39 9.83
C PRO A 94 -9.43 -9.22 10.77
N GLY A 95 -9.27 -8.00 10.27
CA GLY A 95 -9.65 -6.77 10.98
C GLY A 95 -8.53 -6.07 11.74
N GLY A 96 -7.27 -6.48 11.59
CA GLY A 96 -6.13 -5.78 12.20
C GLY A 96 -5.98 -4.36 11.67
N ILE A 97 -5.86 -3.39 12.59
CA ILE A 97 -5.60 -1.99 12.29
C ILE A 97 -4.21 -1.65 12.80
N TYR A 98 -3.36 -1.14 11.91
CA TYR A 98 -1.98 -0.77 12.19
C TYR A 98 -1.83 0.75 12.29
N ASN A 99 -0.71 1.21 12.80
CA ASN A 99 -0.41 2.64 12.94
C ASN A 99 0.05 3.23 11.58
N VAL A 100 -0.88 3.33 10.65
CA VAL A 100 -0.67 3.91 9.31
C VAL A 100 -1.79 4.92 9.01
N PRO A 101 -1.51 6.00 8.26
CA PRO A 101 -2.49 7.05 8.00
C PRO A 101 -3.70 6.57 7.21
N ILE A 102 -3.50 5.60 6.31
CA ILE A 102 -4.56 5.02 5.50
C ILE A 102 -4.33 3.54 5.33
N GLN A 103 -5.40 2.74 5.42
CA GLN A 103 -5.32 1.28 5.39
C GLN A 103 -6.56 0.65 4.76
N ILE A 104 -6.35 -0.43 4.01
CA ILE A 104 -7.39 -1.34 3.55
C ILE A 104 -7.40 -2.56 4.47
N VAL A 105 -8.54 -2.81 5.13
CA VAL A 105 -8.71 -3.91 6.09
C VAL A 105 -9.67 -4.94 5.52
N PRO A 106 -9.22 -6.16 5.19
CA PRO A 106 -10.10 -7.22 4.73
C PRO A 106 -10.98 -7.72 5.87
N GLN A 107 -12.24 -8.06 5.57
CA GLN A 107 -13.20 -8.57 6.56
C GLN A 107 -13.14 -10.10 6.73
N VAL A 108 -12.40 -10.76 5.86
CA VAL A 108 -11.99 -12.16 5.93
C VAL A 108 -10.51 -12.25 5.64
N ASN A 109 -9.83 -13.31 6.09
CA ASN A 109 -8.44 -13.50 5.70
C ASN A 109 -8.37 -13.82 4.20
N PRO A 110 -7.69 -12.99 3.39
CA PRO A 110 -7.71 -13.17 1.94
C PRO A 110 -7.00 -14.45 1.47
N LEU A 111 -6.11 -15.03 2.28
CA LEU A 111 -5.45 -16.30 1.97
C LEU A 111 -6.36 -17.52 2.08
N THR A 112 -7.58 -17.37 2.60
CA THR A 112 -8.60 -18.44 2.63
C THR A 112 -9.50 -18.45 1.38
N LEU A 113 -9.26 -17.52 0.46
CA LEU A 113 -10.06 -17.32 -0.73
C LEU A 113 -9.39 -17.96 -1.95
N ARG A 114 -10.18 -18.08 -3.03
CA ARG A 114 -9.74 -18.59 -4.34
C ARG A 114 -9.96 -17.53 -5.41
N LYS A 115 -9.28 -17.65 -6.54
CA LYS A 115 -9.53 -16.81 -7.71
C LYS A 115 -11.02 -16.84 -8.09
N GLY A 116 -11.60 -15.65 -8.24
CA GLY A 116 -13.01 -15.42 -8.55
C GLY A 116 -13.90 -15.20 -7.32
N ASP A 117 -13.44 -15.52 -6.12
CA ASP A 117 -14.17 -15.21 -4.90
C ASP A 117 -14.25 -13.70 -4.68
N THR A 118 -15.34 -13.26 -4.08
CA THR A 118 -15.52 -11.88 -3.66
C THR A 118 -15.43 -11.76 -2.15
N TYR A 119 -14.83 -10.68 -1.69
CA TYR A 119 -14.73 -10.40 -0.26
C TYR A 119 -14.93 -8.91 0.03
N ARG A 120 -15.35 -8.59 1.25
CA ARG A 120 -15.50 -7.21 1.70
C ARG A 120 -14.20 -6.72 2.29
N ILE A 121 -13.89 -5.47 2.00
CA ILE A 121 -12.84 -4.69 2.66
C ILE A 121 -13.48 -3.48 3.34
N ARG A 122 -12.77 -2.87 4.28
CA ARG A 122 -13.09 -1.57 4.83
C ARG A 122 -11.87 -0.68 4.79
N VAL A 123 -12.03 0.57 4.34
CA VAL A 123 -10.95 1.56 4.34
C VAL A 123 -10.99 2.35 5.63
N TYR A 124 -9.82 2.54 6.21
CA TYR A 124 -9.62 3.38 7.40
C TYR A 124 -8.65 4.51 7.09
N LYS A 125 -8.94 5.71 7.57
CA LYS A 125 -8.04 6.84 7.58
C LYS A 125 -7.88 7.29 9.03
N ASP A 126 -6.62 7.40 9.50
CA ASP A 126 -6.28 7.75 10.88
C ASP A 126 -7.05 6.89 11.91
N GLY A 127 -7.13 5.58 11.65
CA GLY A 127 -7.82 4.60 12.49
C GLY A 127 -9.35 4.67 12.48
N LYS A 128 -9.96 5.53 11.66
CA LYS A 128 -11.42 5.68 11.54
C LYS A 128 -11.91 5.24 10.16
N PRO A 129 -13.14 4.68 10.06
CA PRO A 129 -13.74 4.37 8.77
C PRO A 129 -13.72 5.58 7.84
N TYR A 130 -13.30 5.36 6.60
CA TYR A 130 -13.16 6.40 5.60
C TYR A 130 -14.22 6.27 4.51
N ALA A 131 -15.27 7.09 4.63
CA ALA A 131 -16.37 7.13 3.68
C ALA A 131 -15.91 7.56 2.28
N ASN A 132 -16.47 6.95 1.26
CA ASN A 132 -16.23 7.29 -0.14
C ASN A 132 -14.75 7.24 -0.54
N ALA A 133 -13.95 6.38 0.11
CA ALA A 133 -12.53 6.22 -0.22
C ALA A 133 -12.35 5.79 -1.69
N PRO A 134 -11.48 6.44 -2.47
CA PRO A 134 -11.16 6.01 -3.82
C PRO A 134 -10.33 4.72 -3.75
N LEU A 135 -10.65 3.74 -4.60
CA LEU A 135 -10.03 2.42 -4.62
C LEU A 135 -9.61 2.04 -6.03
N ILE A 136 -8.48 1.35 -6.13
CA ILE A 136 -8.07 0.57 -7.29
C ILE A 136 -8.15 -0.90 -6.87
N LYS A 137 -9.11 -1.65 -7.43
CA LYS A 137 -9.41 -3.02 -6.97
C LYS A 137 -8.42 -4.06 -7.46
N ASP A 138 -7.65 -3.76 -8.49
CA ASP A 138 -6.61 -4.63 -9.04
C ASP A 138 -5.41 -3.82 -9.55
N VAL A 139 -4.50 -3.50 -8.65
CA VAL A 139 -3.31 -2.68 -8.97
C VAL A 139 -2.35 -3.40 -9.94
N ILE A 140 -2.38 -4.73 -9.99
CA ILE A 140 -1.43 -5.51 -10.78
C ILE A 140 -1.90 -5.70 -12.22
N ASN A 141 -3.17 -6.04 -12.42
CA ASN A 141 -3.66 -6.45 -13.74
C ASN A 141 -4.53 -5.39 -14.41
N ASP A 142 -5.20 -4.53 -13.64
CA ASP A 142 -6.14 -3.54 -14.16
C ASP A 142 -6.19 -2.28 -13.29
N LEU A 143 -5.28 -1.34 -13.56
CA LEU A 143 -5.26 -0.03 -12.91
C LEU A 143 -6.51 0.82 -13.18
N THR A 144 -7.30 0.47 -14.19
CA THR A 144 -8.55 1.16 -14.52
C THR A 144 -9.75 0.63 -13.74
N ASN A 145 -9.56 -0.44 -12.95
CA ASN A 145 -10.59 -1.02 -12.08
C ASN A 145 -10.80 -0.15 -10.83
N GLU A 146 -11.17 1.09 -11.07
CA GLU A 146 -11.45 2.08 -10.05
C GLU A 146 -12.83 1.87 -9.42
N SER A 147 -12.95 2.19 -8.16
CA SER A 147 -14.18 2.10 -7.38
C SER A 147 -14.16 3.10 -6.24
N THR A 148 -15.30 3.21 -5.58
CA THR A 148 -15.44 4.06 -4.37
C THR A 148 -16.04 3.21 -3.27
N ALA A 149 -15.49 3.30 -2.06
CA ALA A 149 -16.10 2.71 -0.87
C ALA A 149 -17.46 3.37 -0.56
N ASP A 150 -18.32 2.69 0.15
CA ASP A 150 -19.60 3.24 0.61
C ASP A 150 -19.44 4.29 1.73
N ALA A 151 -20.56 4.79 2.26
CA ALA A 151 -20.58 5.79 3.33
C ALA A 151 -19.97 5.31 4.66
N ASP A 152 -19.85 3.99 4.84
CA ASP A 152 -19.22 3.37 6.01
C ASP A 152 -17.80 2.89 5.74
N GLY A 153 -17.25 3.17 4.56
CA GLY A 153 -15.92 2.81 4.13
C GLY A 153 -15.79 1.39 3.57
N TYR A 154 -16.88 0.67 3.32
CA TYR A 154 -16.85 -0.68 2.77
C TYR A 154 -16.83 -0.71 1.25
N ALA A 155 -16.18 -1.72 0.72
CA ALA A 155 -16.27 -2.10 -0.70
C ALA A 155 -16.16 -3.60 -0.86
N THR A 156 -16.62 -4.11 -2.02
CA THR A 156 -16.44 -5.50 -2.42
C THR A 156 -15.35 -5.59 -3.47
N VAL A 157 -14.44 -6.54 -3.29
CA VAL A 157 -13.31 -6.82 -4.17
C VAL A 157 -13.36 -8.27 -4.61
N THR A 158 -12.88 -8.56 -5.81
CA THR A 158 -12.76 -9.92 -6.35
C THR A 158 -11.29 -10.32 -6.34
N VAL A 159 -10.98 -11.56 -5.95
CA VAL A 159 -9.67 -12.17 -6.15
C VAL A 159 -9.43 -12.34 -7.64
N SER A 160 -8.57 -11.51 -8.22
CA SER A 160 -8.41 -11.39 -9.69
C SER A 160 -7.51 -12.48 -10.28
N ALA A 161 -6.56 -12.98 -9.50
CA ALA A 161 -5.53 -13.89 -10.00
C ALA A 161 -5.17 -15.00 -9.02
N ASN A 162 -4.71 -16.12 -9.54
CA ASN A 162 -3.78 -16.98 -8.81
C ASN A 162 -2.42 -16.26 -8.79
N GLY A 163 -1.71 -16.28 -7.66
CA GLY A 163 -0.53 -15.47 -7.44
C GLY A 163 -0.84 -14.17 -6.73
N LEU A 164 -0.10 -13.11 -7.04
CA LEU A 164 -0.17 -11.83 -6.35
C LEU A 164 -1.46 -11.06 -6.66
N ASN A 165 -2.17 -10.68 -5.61
CA ASN A 165 -3.31 -9.77 -5.64
C ASN A 165 -2.97 -8.51 -4.85
N VAL A 166 -3.30 -7.34 -5.38
CA VAL A 166 -3.04 -6.04 -4.73
C VAL A 166 -4.23 -5.11 -4.92
N VAL A 167 -4.79 -4.65 -3.81
CA VAL A 167 -5.83 -3.61 -3.77
C VAL A 167 -5.21 -2.33 -3.23
N GLY A 168 -5.47 -1.20 -3.85
CA GLY A 168 -4.87 0.08 -3.49
C GLY A 168 -5.89 1.16 -3.15
N VAL A 169 -5.46 2.09 -2.29
CA VAL A 169 -6.15 3.35 -1.98
C VAL A 169 -5.14 4.49 -2.01
N GLU A 170 -5.50 5.59 -2.64
CA GLU A 170 -4.63 6.76 -2.73
C GLU A 170 -5.38 8.02 -2.26
N VAL A 171 -4.76 8.79 -1.39
CA VAL A 171 -5.31 10.04 -0.87
C VAL A 171 -4.24 11.11 -0.72
N ALA A 172 -4.64 12.38 -0.80
CA ALA A 172 -3.78 13.47 -0.37
C ALA A 172 -3.75 13.53 1.17
N GLY A 173 -2.56 13.74 1.73
CA GLY A 173 -2.37 14.09 3.13
C GLY A 173 -2.52 15.59 3.37
N GLU A 174 -2.32 16.00 4.63
CA GLU A 174 -2.22 17.40 4.99
C GLU A 174 -0.94 18.01 4.39
N LYS A 175 -1.01 19.25 3.96
CA LYS A 175 0.17 19.94 3.41
C LYS A 175 1.31 19.97 4.43
N GLU A 176 2.51 19.63 3.97
CA GLU A 176 3.73 19.73 4.77
C GLU A 176 4.24 21.18 4.82
N ASP A 177 4.06 21.91 3.70
CA ASP A 177 4.36 23.34 3.57
C ASP A 177 3.46 23.98 2.49
N GLU A 178 3.75 25.23 2.12
CA GLU A 178 2.96 25.98 1.11
C GLU A 178 2.92 25.28 -0.25
N HIS A 179 3.98 24.58 -0.63
CA HIS A 179 4.20 24.02 -1.97
C HIS A 179 4.10 22.50 -2.02
N THR A 180 4.24 21.82 -0.86
CA THR A 180 4.38 20.38 -0.75
C THR A 180 3.11 19.74 -0.17
N THR A 181 2.52 18.84 -0.93
CA THR A 181 1.39 18.00 -0.47
C THR A 181 1.79 16.54 -0.51
N PRO A 182 1.75 15.80 0.60
CA PRO A 182 2.00 14.38 0.58
C PRO A 182 0.87 13.63 -0.15
N LYS A 183 1.26 12.58 -0.85
CA LYS A 183 0.37 11.64 -1.51
C LYS A 183 0.57 10.28 -0.87
N TYR A 184 -0.43 9.84 -0.16
CA TYR A 184 -0.44 8.57 0.55
C TYR A 184 -1.08 7.50 -0.31
N PHE A 185 -0.32 6.45 -0.59
CA PHE A 185 -0.82 5.24 -1.20
C PHE A 185 -0.70 4.10 -0.21
N SER A 186 -1.77 3.39 0.04
CA SER A 186 -1.75 2.16 0.84
C SER A 186 -2.29 1.00 0.03
N SER A 187 -1.68 -0.16 0.20
CA SER A 187 -2.10 -1.39 -0.47
C SER A 187 -2.27 -2.55 0.50
N LEU A 188 -3.27 -3.36 0.22
CA LEU A 188 -3.43 -4.71 0.75
C LEU A 188 -2.90 -5.68 -0.28
N SER A 189 -1.97 -6.56 0.08
CA SER A 189 -1.45 -7.59 -0.81
C SER A 189 -1.48 -8.98 -0.18
N PHE A 190 -1.60 -9.98 -1.02
CA PHE A 190 -1.56 -11.40 -0.66
C PHE A 190 -1.33 -12.26 -1.90
N ILE A 191 -0.83 -13.46 -1.70
CA ILE A 191 -0.56 -14.41 -2.78
C ILE A 191 -1.49 -15.61 -2.61
N ILE A 192 -2.23 -15.95 -3.66
CA ILE A 192 -3.01 -17.18 -3.74
C ILE A 192 -2.19 -18.20 -4.50
N ASP A 193 -1.91 -19.32 -3.88
CA ASP A 193 -1.20 -20.40 -4.54
C ASP A 193 -2.03 -20.97 -5.71
N PRO A 194 -1.40 -21.22 -6.87
CA PRO A 194 -2.08 -21.96 -7.93
C PRO A 194 -2.39 -23.37 -7.45
N GLU A 195 -3.63 -23.81 -7.62
CA GLU A 195 -4.05 -25.21 -7.42
C GLU A 195 -3.38 -26.12 -8.44
#